data_e40140f849f0db1553040ff27450ceae
#
_entry.id   e40140f849f0db1553040ff27450ceae
#
_cell.length_a   1.000
_cell.length_b   1.000
_cell.length_c   1.000
_cell.angle_alpha   90.00
_cell.angle_beta   90.00
_cell.angle_gamma   90.00
#
_symmetry.space_group_name_H-M   'P 1'
#
loop_
_entity.id
_entity.type
_entity.pdbx_description
1 polymer ?
#
loop_
_entity_poly.entity_id
_entity_poly.type
_entity_poly.pdbx_seq_one_letter_code
_entity_poly.pdbx_strand_id
1 'polypeptide(L)'
;RGLRIKTRRGRGKNAVIDGLVFRNVEMRGVKAPFVINMFYFCDPDGHGPYVQCRDAMPVDEYTPKLGSLTMEDIAATDAQFAGCYFDGLPEQPIERVSMKNVTITFDPNAEAGQAAMADNRPLVKKLAIYAENVKNIKLHNVKIEGYEGERLRFANVGHFEED
;
A
#
# COMPACT_ATOMS: atom_id res chain seq x y z
N ARG A 1 9.07 -7.99 0.56
CA ARG A 1 8.44 -6.77 0.01
C ARG A 1 9.50 -5.99 -0.77
N GLY A 2 9.04 -5.28 -1.82
CA GLY A 2 9.89 -4.34 -2.55
C GLY A 2 9.96 -2.99 -1.83
N LEU A 3 9.32 -1.98 -2.39
CA LEU A 3 9.22 -0.65 -1.78
C LEU A 3 8.13 -0.67 -0.70
N ARG A 4 8.54 -0.47 0.56
CA ARG A 4 7.65 -0.60 1.71
C ARG A 4 7.69 0.64 2.59
N ILE A 5 6.53 1.27 2.75
CA ILE A 5 6.30 2.38 3.66
C ILE A 5 5.41 1.90 4.78
N LYS A 6 5.77 2.24 6.01
CA LYS A 6 5.07 1.79 7.20
C LYS A 6 5.05 2.87 8.27
N THR A 7 3.88 3.07 8.84
CA THR A 7 3.64 3.91 10.02
C THR A 7 2.46 3.34 10.79
N ARG A 8 2.05 3.97 11.86
CA ARG A 8 0.90 3.59 12.67
C ARG A 8 0.45 4.69 13.62
N ARG A 9 -0.76 4.59 14.13
CA ARG A 9 -1.21 5.41 15.26
C ARG A 9 -0.21 5.34 16.42
N GLY A 10 -0.05 6.40 17.16
CA GLY A 10 0.93 6.52 18.24
C GLY A 10 2.30 7.05 17.79
N ARG A 11 2.57 7.20 16.49
CA ARG A 11 3.82 7.81 15.99
C ARG A 11 3.84 9.33 16.12
N GLY A 12 2.66 9.93 16.24
CA GLY A 12 2.49 11.35 16.47
C GLY A 12 2.34 12.19 15.20
N LYS A 13 1.75 13.37 15.36
CA LYS A 13 1.47 14.31 14.25
C LYS A 13 2.72 14.82 13.53
N ASN A 14 3.87 14.73 14.16
CA ASN A 14 5.15 15.10 13.56
C ASN A 14 5.77 13.93 12.75
N ALA A 15 5.20 12.73 12.84
CA ALA A 15 5.57 11.62 11.98
C ALA A 15 4.91 11.77 10.60
N VAL A 16 5.48 12.67 9.81
CA VAL A 16 5.03 12.97 8.44
C VAL A 16 5.93 12.27 7.45
N ILE A 17 5.31 11.48 6.56
CA ILE A 17 5.97 10.87 5.41
C ILE A 17 5.33 11.52 4.18
N ASP A 18 6.04 12.35 3.46
CA ASP A 18 5.52 13.07 2.31
C ASP A 18 6.60 13.30 1.24
N GLY A 19 6.16 13.50 -0.01
CA GLY A 19 7.04 13.81 -1.12
C GLY A 19 7.99 12.66 -1.50
N LEU A 20 7.65 11.40 -1.19
CA LEU A 20 8.49 10.27 -1.55
C LEU A 20 8.40 9.98 -3.05
N VAL A 21 9.55 9.79 -3.67
CA VAL A 21 9.67 9.39 -5.08
C VAL A 21 10.56 8.16 -5.18
N PHE A 22 10.02 7.08 -5.76
CA PHE A 22 10.76 5.91 -6.20
C PHE A 22 10.83 5.94 -7.73
N ARG A 23 12.04 5.93 -8.27
CA ARG A 23 12.24 6.03 -9.73
C ARG A 23 13.35 5.10 -10.19
N ASN A 24 13.18 4.57 -11.43
CA ASN A 24 14.18 3.71 -12.07
C ASN A 24 14.54 2.50 -11.22
N VAL A 25 13.54 1.72 -10.82
CA VAL A 25 13.72 0.55 -9.95
C VAL A 25 13.32 -0.73 -10.70
N GLU A 26 14.18 -1.71 -10.65
CA GLU A 26 13.89 -3.08 -11.09
C GLU A 26 13.81 -4.01 -9.87
N MET A 27 12.77 -4.86 -9.84
CA MET A 27 12.55 -5.83 -8.78
C MET A 27 12.24 -7.20 -9.38
N ARG A 28 12.73 -8.26 -8.76
CA ARG A 28 12.40 -9.63 -9.15
C ARG A 28 12.10 -10.51 -7.95
N GLY A 29 11.06 -11.34 -8.05
CA GLY A 29 10.70 -12.33 -7.03
C GLY A 29 10.24 -11.73 -5.70
N VAL A 30 9.87 -10.45 -5.67
CA VAL A 30 9.40 -9.81 -4.42
C VAL A 30 7.97 -10.21 -4.11
N LYS A 31 7.67 -10.41 -2.85
CA LYS A 31 6.32 -10.84 -2.41
C LYS A 31 5.23 -9.81 -2.72
N ALA A 32 5.55 -8.54 -2.58
CA ALA A 32 4.70 -7.42 -2.97
C ALA A 32 5.60 -6.22 -3.34
N PRO A 33 5.61 -5.77 -4.60
CA PRO A 33 6.39 -4.63 -5.06
C PRO A 33 6.16 -3.35 -4.27
N PHE A 34 4.89 -2.97 -4.06
CA PHE A 34 4.56 -1.73 -3.37
C PHE A 34 3.64 -1.99 -2.19
N VAL A 35 4.08 -1.59 -0.99
CA VAL A 35 3.27 -1.71 0.23
C VAL A 35 3.31 -0.41 1.01
N ILE A 36 2.13 0.17 1.26
CA ILE A 36 1.92 1.19 2.26
C ILE A 36 1.06 0.57 3.37
N ASN A 37 1.53 0.66 4.61
CA ASN A 37 0.83 0.11 5.75
C ASN A 37 0.82 1.12 6.91
N MET A 38 -0.35 1.64 7.25
CA MET A 38 -0.55 2.54 8.39
C MET A 38 -1.08 1.83 9.66
N PHE A 39 -0.99 0.50 9.70
CA PHE A 39 -1.35 -0.37 10.85
C PHE A 39 -0.19 -1.29 11.26
N TYR A 40 1.04 -0.78 11.16
CA TYR A 40 2.24 -1.58 11.36
C TYR A 40 2.37 -2.12 12.79
N PHE A 41 2.47 -3.44 12.94
CA PHE A 41 2.38 -4.12 14.22
C PHE A 41 3.71 -4.47 14.91
N CYS A 42 4.87 -4.27 14.28
CA CYS A 42 6.14 -4.81 14.83
C CYS A 42 6.70 -4.07 16.05
N ASP A 43 6.03 -3.04 16.53
CA ASP A 43 6.38 -2.40 17.81
C ASP A 43 5.73 -3.15 18.98
N PRO A 44 6.18 -2.99 20.24
CA PRO A 44 5.64 -3.71 21.39
C PRO A 44 4.14 -3.59 21.59
N ASP A 45 3.55 -2.41 21.27
CA ASP A 45 2.12 -2.13 21.33
C ASP A 45 1.39 -2.27 19.98
N GLY A 46 2.10 -2.74 18.94
CA GLY A 46 1.62 -2.77 17.56
C GLY A 46 0.39 -3.66 17.35
N HIS A 47 0.24 -4.72 18.12
CA HIS A 47 -0.93 -5.60 18.10
C HIS A 47 -2.09 -5.08 18.98
N GLY A 48 -1.91 -3.93 19.63
CA GLY A 48 -2.93 -3.35 20.48
C GLY A 48 -4.15 -2.85 19.71
N PRO A 49 -5.33 -2.81 20.37
CA PRO A 49 -6.59 -2.41 19.73
C PRO A 49 -6.55 -0.98 19.19
N TYR A 50 -5.78 -0.08 19.81
CA TYR A 50 -5.60 1.29 19.32
C TYR A 50 -4.91 1.32 17.93
N VAL A 51 -3.85 0.55 17.76
CA VAL A 51 -3.11 0.51 16.48
C VAL A 51 -3.91 -0.22 15.41
N GLN A 52 -4.55 -1.33 15.75
CA GLN A 52 -5.20 -2.23 14.78
C GLN A 52 -6.68 -1.94 14.53
N CYS A 53 -7.29 -0.97 15.23
CA CYS A 53 -8.68 -0.58 15.00
C CYS A 53 -8.87 -0.07 13.56
N ARG A 54 -9.92 -0.57 12.90
CA ARG A 54 -10.27 -0.18 11.52
C ARG A 54 -11.32 0.92 11.46
N ASP A 55 -11.94 1.25 12.58
CA ASP A 55 -12.86 2.37 12.67
C ASP A 55 -12.11 3.70 12.74
N ALA A 56 -12.73 4.76 12.22
CA ALA A 56 -12.17 6.09 12.28
C ALA A 56 -12.09 6.57 13.74
N MET A 57 -10.96 7.14 14.10
CA MET A 57 -10.70 7.76 15.39
C MET A 57 -10.56 9.27 15.24
N PRO A 58 -10.67 10.06 16.31
CA PRO A 58 -10.30 11.47 16.25
C PRO A 58 -8.86 11.66 15.78
N VAL A 59 -8.65 12.60 14.86
CA VAL A 59 -7.29 13.04 14.50
C VAL A 59 -6.74 13.87 15.66
N ASP A 60 -5.64 13.44 16.21
CA ASP A 60 -5.01 14.03 17.38
C ASP A 60 -3.48 14.15 17.27
N GLU A 61 -2.82 14.45 18.36
CA GLU A 61 -1.37 14.57 18.40
C GLU A 61 -0.60 13.26 18.19
N TYR A 62 -1.27 12.11 18.27
CA TYR A 62 -0.70 10.77 18.06
C TYR A 62 -0.94 10.24 16.63
N THR A 63 -1.70 10.95 15.81
CA THR A 63 -2.06 10.53 14.46
C THR A 63 -0.96 10.89 13.46
N PRO A 64 -0.30 9.92 12.80
CA PRO A 64 0.71 10.20 11.79
C PRO A 64 0.07 10.63 10.47
N LYS A 65 0.83 11.32 9.62
CA LYS A 65 0.40 11.72 8.27
C LYS A 65 1.23 11.02 7.20
N LEU A 66 0.54 10.48 6.19
CA LEU A 66 1.15 10.03 4.97
C LEU A 66 0.63 10.88 3.80
N GLY A 67 1.51 11.69 3.24
CA GLY A 67 1.23 12.62 2.16
C GLY A 67 1.31 11.96 0.78
N SER A 68 2.21 12.42 -0.07
CA SER A 68 2.33 11.97 -1.45
C SER A 68 3.42 10.93 -1.65
N LEU A 69 3.12 9.95 -2.50
CA LEU A 69 4.01 8.91 -2.96
C LEU A 69 3.95 8.82 -4.47
N THR A 70 5.12 8.87 -5.12
CA THR A 70 5.25 8.71 -6.57
C THR A 70 6.15 7.52 -6.87
N MET A 71 5.69 6.66 -7.78
CA MET A 71 6.43 5.52 -8.33
C MET A 71 6.52 5.70 -9.84
N GLU A 72 7.74 5.77 -10.37
CA GLU A 72 7.97 6.13 -11.77
C GLU A 72 9.06 5.26 -12.39
N ASP A 73 8.80 4.78 -13.62
CA ASP A 73 9.74 3.97 -14.39
C ASP A 73 10.22 2.72 -13.61
N ILE A 74 9.26 1.87 -13.22
CA ILE A 74 9.53 0.70 -12.38
C ILE A 74 9.06 -0.58 -13.05
N ALA A 75 9.91 -1.59 -13.03
CA ALA A 75 9.58 -2.94 -13.45
C ALA A 75 9.69 -3.92 -12.27
N ALA A 76 8.62 -4.67 -12.02
CA ALA A 76 8.59 -5.75 -11.04
C ALA A 76 8.15 -7.06 -11.69
N THR A 77 9.01 -8.06 -11.66
CA THR A 77 8.72 -9.39 -12.22
C THR A 77 8.64 -10.44 -11.12
N ASP A 78 7.85 -11.47 -11.38
CA ASP A 78 7.66 -12.60 -10.47
C ASP A 78 7.14 -12.18 -9.08
N ALA A 79 6.24 -11.19 -9.02
CA ALA A 79 5.56 -10.82 -7.78
C ALA A 79 4.67 -11.97 -7.29
N GLN A 80 4.37 -12.03 -6.00
CA GLN A 80 3.66 -13.18 -5.41
C GLN A 80 2.31 -12.79 -4.80
N PHE A 81 2.30 -12.05 -3.72
CA PHE A 81 1.09 -11.80 -2.93
C PHE A 81 0.22 -10.71 -3.54
N ALA A 82 0.82 -9.56 -3.81
CA ALA A 82 0.15 -8.39 -4.36
C ALA A 82 1.13 -7.57 -5.21
N GLY A 83 0.62 -6.86 -6.22
CA GLY A 83 1.37 -5.82 -6.93
C GLY A 83 1.46 -4.56 -6.08
N CYS A 84 0.31 -4.03 -5.72
CA CYS A 84 0.18 -2.85 -4.85
C CYS A 84 -0.75 -3.16 -3.68
N TYR A 85 -0.35 -2.75 -2.47
CA TYR A 85 -1.16 -2.89 -1.27
C TYR A 85 -1.07 -1.61 -0.43
N PHE A 86 -2.11 -0.78 -0.48
CA PHE A 86 -2.15 0.52 0.17
C PHE A 86 -3.22 0.52 1.26
N ASP A 87 -2.80 0.52 2.53
CA ASP A 87 -3.63 0.36 3.72
C ASP A 87 -3.51 1.60 4.61
N GLY A 88 -4.37 2.61 4.33
CA GLY A 88 -4.40 3.90 5.01
C GLY A 88 -5.28 3.91 6.25
N LEU A 89 -5.09 4.91 7.12
CA LEU A 89 -5.98 5.15 8.26
C LEU A 89 -7.30 5.79 7.79
N PRO A 90 -8.45 5.38 8.33
CA PRO A 90 -9.74 5.96 7.92
C PRO A 90 -9.88 7.44 8.31
N GLU A 91 -9.34 7.86 9.47
CA GLU A 91 -9.37 9.25 9.93
C GLU A 91 -8.30 10.14 9.29
N GLN A 92 -7.19 9.56 8.83
CA GLN A 92 -6.08 10.25 8.19
C GLN A 92 -5.63 9.47 6.95
N PRO A 93 -6.42 9.46 5.88
CA PRO A 93 -6.12 8.69 4.67
C PRO A 93 -4.79 9.10 4.03
N ILE A 94 -4.20 8.17 3.27
CA ILE A 94 -3.07 8.46 2.40
C ILE A 94 -3.50 9.57 1.43
N GLU A 95 -2.74 10.65 1.35
CA GLU A 95 -3.14 11.84 0.59
C GLU A 95 -3.13 11.58 -0.92
N ARG A 96 -2.03 10.99 -1.43
CA ARG A 96 -1.89 10.72 -2.87
C ARG A 96 -0.93 9.58 -3.15
N VAL A 97 -1.34 8.72 -4.08
CA VAL A 97 -0.49 7.71 -4.71
C VAL A 97 -0.49 7.94 -6.21
N SER A 98 0.68 8.13 -6.81
CA SER A 98 0.85 8.30 -8.25
C SER A 98 1.79 7.23 -8.80
N MET A 99 1.39 6.57 -9.87
CA MET A 99 2.20 5.58 -10.58
C MET A 99 2.30 5.96 -12.05
N LYS A 100 3.52 5.92 -12.60
CA LYS A 100 3.76 6.24 -14.00
C LYS A 100 4.78 5.29 -14.60
N ASN A 101 4.48 4.72 -15.78
CA ASN A 101 5.34 3.75 -16.46
C ASN A 101 5.74 2.60 -15.52
N VAL A 102 4.76 1.91 -14.95
CA VAL A 102 4.99 0.79 -14.03
C VAL A 102 4.50 -0.49 -14.65
N THR A 103 5.35 -1.50 -14.66
CA THR A 103 4.99 -2.86 -15.11
C THR A 103 5.17 -3.84 -13.97
N ILE A 104 4.14 -4.65 -13.72
CA ILE A 104 4.17 -5.72 -12.70
C ILE A 104 3.72 -7.02 -13.36
N THR A 105 4.48 -8.08 -13.19
CA THR A 105 4.07 -9.44 -13.54
C THR A 105 4.14 -10.36 -12.34
N PHE A 106 3.28 -11.38 -12.30
CA PHE A 106 3.22 -12.33 -11.19
C PHE A 106 3.89 -13.67 -11.55
N ASP A 107 4.49 -14.28 -10.54
CA ASP A 107 4.98 -15.65 -10.64
C ASP A 107 3.79 -16.60 -10.87
N PRO A 108 3.82 -17.45 -11.92
CA PRO A 108 2.77 -18.45 -12.15
C PRO A 108 2.53 -19.37 -10.92
N ASN A 109 3.59 -19.66 -10.16
CA ASN A 109 3.57 -20.53 -9.01
C ASN A 109 3.45 -19.77 -7.66
N ALA A 110 3.03 -18.51 -7.70
CA ALA A 110 2.90 -17.71 -6.48
C ALA A 110 2.01 -18.37 -5.44
N GLU A 111 2.41 -18.27 -4.19
CA GLU A 111 1.62 -18.71 -3.04
C GLU A 111 0.88 -17.52 -2.40
N ALA A 112 -0.17 -17.83 -1.64
CA ALA A 112 -0.86 -16.82 -0.85
C ALA A 112 -0.02 -16.38 0.35
N GLY A 113 -0.13 -15.12 0.73
CA GLY A 113 0.56 -14.60 1.90
C GLY A 113 0.05 -13.25 2.35
N GLN A 114 0.56 -12.80 3.49
CA GLN A 114 0.21 -11.53 4.08
C GLN A 114 0.96 -10.39 3.37
N ALA A 115 0.25 -9.52 2.66
CA ALA A 115 0.86 -8.41 1.93
C ALA A 115 1.46 -7.35 2.87
N ALA A 116 0.72 -6.95 3.91
CA ALA A 116 1.14 -5.97 4.92
C ALA A 116 1.29 -6.62 6.30
N MET A 117 2.17 -6.06 7.12
CA MET A 117 2.37 -6.48 8.52
C MET A 117 1.35 -5.75 9.41
N ALA A 118 0.09 -6.16 9.31
CA ALA A 118 -1.07 -5.66 10.05
C ALA A 118 -1.95 -6.83 10.44
N ASP A 119 -2.66 -6.71 11.57
CA ASP A 119 -3.55 -7.77 12.05
C ASP A 119 -4.87 -7.82 11.24
N ASN A 120 -5.52 -8.97 11.30
CA ASN A 120 -6.86 -9.17 10.72
C ASN A 120 -6.96 -8.85 9.21
N ARG A 121 -5.87 -9.04 8.47
CA ARG A 121 -5.88 -8.96 7.02
C ARG A 121 -5.83 -10.36 6.40
N PRO A 122 -6.67 -10.61 5.39
CA PRO A 122 -6.67 -11.91 4.71
C PRO A 122 -5.34 -12.14 4.00
N LEU A 123 -4.99 -13.40 3.83
CA LEU A 123 -3.93 -13.77 2.90
C LEU A 123 -4.39 -13.46 1.48
N VAL A 124 -3.48 -12.94 0.67
CA VAL A 124 -3.75 -12.60 -0.72
C VAL A 124 -2.75 -13.28 -1.64
N LYS A 125 -3.18 -13.59 -2.86
CA LYS A 125 -2.38 -14.21 -3.91
C LYS A 125 -2.62 -13.46 -5.20
N LYS A 126 -1.56 -13.03 -5.86
CA LYS A 126 -1.61 -12.32 -7.16
C LYS A 126 -2.66 -11.19 -7.21
N LEU A 127 -2.87 -10.51 -6.11
CA LEU A 127 -3.76 -9.37 -6.06
C LEU A 127 -3.10 -8.19 -6.82
N ALA A 128 -3.80 -7.61 -7.81
CA ALA A 128 -3.19 -6.55 -8.60
C ALA A 128 -3.02 -5.26 -7.80
N ILE A 129 -4.09 -4.54 -7.50
CA ILE A 129 -4.06 -3.32 -6.69
C ILE A 129 -5.16 -3.40 -5.62
N TYR A 130 -4.73 -3.29 -4.37
CA TYR A 130 -5.60 -3.02 -3.23
C TYR A 130 -5.32 -1.63 -2.68
N ALA A 131 -6.36 -0.84 -2.45
CA ALA A 131 -6.24 0.45 -1.77
C ALA A 131 -7.43 0.66 -0.82
N GLU A 132 -7.12 0.98 0.42
CA GLU A 132 -8.09 1.35 1.43
C GLU A 132 -7.67 2.66 2.08
N ASN A 133 -8.64 3.59 2.23
CA ASN A 133 -8.44 4.91 2.80
C ASN A 133 -7.32 5.70 2.09
N VAL A 134 -7.51 5.95 0.81
CA VAL A 134 -6.62 6.77 -0.04
C VAL A 134 -7.44 7.89 -0.67
N LYS A 135 -7.01 9.14 -0.53
CA LYS A 135 -7.74 10.28 -1.11
C LYS A 135 -7.64 10.33 -2.62
N ASN A 136 -6.43 10.17 -3.16
CA ASN A 136 -6.20 10.31 -4.59
C ASN A 136 -5.28 9.20 -5.11
N ILE A 137 -5.69 8.52 -6.17
CA ILE A 137 -4.86 7.55 -6.91
C ILE A 137 -4.83 7.96 -8.38
N LYS A 138 -3.62 8.12 -8.90
CA LYS A 138 -3.40 8.38 -10.32
C LYS A 138 -2.49 7.32 -10.92
N LEU A 139 -2.96 6.66 -11.99
CA LEU A 139 -2.22 5.67 -12.76
C LEU A 139 -2.04 6.20 -14.19
N HIS A 140 -0.80 6.22 -14.67
CA HIS A 140 -0.45 6.57 -16.03
C HIS A 140 0.46 5.51 -16.62
N ASN A 141 0.03 4.85 -17.70
CA ASN A 141 0.76 3.75 -18.32
C ASN A 141 1.19 2.67 -17.30
N VAL A 142 0.20 2.13 -16.55
CA VAL A 142 0.43 1.08 -15.55
C VAL A 142 -0.10 -0.26 -16.07
N LYS A 143 0.80 -1.24 -16.24
CA LYS A 143 0.50 -2.59 -16.71
C LYS A 143 0.72 -3.60 -15.60
N ILE A 144 -0.31 -4.38 -15.31
CA ILE A 144 -0.24 -5.47 -14.32
C ILE A 144 -0.79 -6.72 -14.99
N GLU A 145 0.02 -7.75 -15.07
CA GLU A 145 -0.32 -9.00 -15.79
C GLU A 145 -0.17 -10.21 -14.87
N GLY A 146 -1.00 -11.23 -15.12
CA GLY A 146 -0.97 -12.48 -14.37
C GLY A 146 -1.61 -12.42 -12.98
N TYR A 147 -2.39 -11.38 -12.69
CA TYR A 147 -3.15 -11.28 -11.43
C TYR A 147 -4.38 -12.19 -11.42
N GLU A 148 -4.91 -12.45 -10.22
CA GLU A 148 -6.12 -13.24 -10.00
C GLU A 148 -7.26 -12.34 -9.48
N GLY A 149 -8.47 -12.51 -10.03
CA GLY A 149 -9.67 -11.75 -9.64
C GLY A 149 -9.72 -10.33 -10.21
N GLU A 150 -10.23 -9.39 -9.43
CA GLU A 150 -10.37 -8.00 -9.87
C GLU A 150 -9.04 -7.27 -9.86
N ARG A 151 -8.79 -6.47 -10.93
CA ARG A 151 -7.58 -5.65 -11.03
C ARG A 151 -7.52 -4.55 -9.96
N LEU A 152 -8.66 -3.93 -9.65
CA LEU A 152 -8.76 -2.85 -8.67
C LEU A 152 -9.71 -3.25 -7.54
N ARG A 153 -9.20 -3.32 -6.32
CA ARG A 153 -9.99 -3.54 -5.10
C ARG A 153 -9.85 -2.33 -4.21
N PHE A 154 -10.84 -1.44 -4.29
CA PHE A 154 -10.84 -0.17 -3.59
C PHE A 154 -11.88 -0.14 -2.48
N ALA A 155 -11.49 0.41 -1.32
CA ALA A 155 -12.38 0.74 -0.23
C ALA A 155 -12.06 2.15 0.26
N ASN A 156 -13.04 3.05 0.28
CA ASN A 156 -12.86 4.43 0.68
C ASN A 156 -11.72 5.15 -0.07
N VAL A 157 -11.76 5.08 -1.40
CA VAL A 157 -10.88 5.86 -2.30
C VAL A 157 -11.64 7.07 -2.79
N GLY A 158 -11.10 8.27 -2.56
CA GLY A 158 -11.80 9.52 -2.84
C GLY A 158 -11.84 9.85 -4.33
N HIS A 159 -10.70 9.83 -4.99
CA HIS A 159 -10.57 10.11 -6.42
C HIS A 159 -9.62 9.11 -7.11
N PHE A 160 -10.05 8.61 -8.25
CA PHE A 160 -9.26 7.69 -9.08
C PHE A 160 -9.20 8.20 -10.50
N GLU A 161 -7.99 8.26 -11.06
CA GLU A 161 -7.72 8.64 -12.45
C GLU A 161 -6.78 7.61 -13.06
N GLU A 162 -7.08 7.16 -14.28
CA GLU A 162 -6.23 6.26 -15.07
C GLU A 162 -6.26 6.64 -16.54
N ASP A 163 -5.08 6.67 -17.19
CA ASP A 163 -4.87 6.97 -18.60
C ASP A 163 -3.72 6.16 -19.23
#